data_9a6fea3629b50f69628c14fd89842f92
#
_entry.id   9a6fea3629b50f69628c14fd89842f92
#
_cell.length_a   1.000
_cell.length_b   1.000
_cell.length_c   1.000
_cell.angle_alpha   90.00
_cell.angle_beta   90.00
_cell.angle_gamma   90.00
#
_symmetry.space_group_name_H-M   'P 1'
#
loop_
_entity.id
_entity.type
_entity.pdbx_description
1 polymer ?
#
loop_
_entity_poly.entity_id
_entity_poly.type
_entity_poly.pdbx_seq_one_letter_code
_entity_poly.pdbx_strand_id
1 'polypeptide(L)' 'MSLHHYGTQEVNRGAVQPGMLVKHKDATWTASANARGKLYLHRGCERTYTKELLVEVYLDGRGHGLSH' A
#
# COMPACT_ATOMS: atom_id res chain seq x y z
N MET A 1 -1.45 -23.86 -0.40
CA MET A 1 -1.11 -22.46 -0.47
C MET A 1 -2.21 -21.69 -1.15
N SER A 2 -2.54 -20.64 -0.70
CA SER A 2 -3.46 -19.85 -1.43
C SER A 2 -2.92 -18.45 -1.54
N LEU A 3 -3.13 -17.90 -2.68
CA LEU A 3 -2.73 -16.57 -2.92
C LEU A 3 -3.89 -15.67 -2.74
N HIS A 4 -3.66 -14.62 -2.00
CA HIS A 4 -4.72 -13.70 -1.72
C HIS A 4 -4.51 -12.39 -2.45
N HIS A 5 -3.46 -12.33 -3.26
CA HIS A 5 -3.21 -11.18 -4.11
C HIS A 5 -2.53 -11.65 -5.39
N TYR A 6 -2.57 -10.84 -6.39
CA TYR A 6 -2.11 -11.19 -7.72
C TYR A 6 -0.91 -10.34 -8.11
N GLY A 7 0.04 -10.24 -7.20
CA GLY A 7 1.24 -9.48 -7.43
C GLY A 7 1.11 -8.05 -6.94
N THR A 8 2.09 -7.26 -7.29
CA THR A 8 2.14 -5.86 -6.91
C THR A 8 2.28 -5.00 -8.14
N GLN A 9 1.95 -3.74 -8.00
CA GLN A 9 2.14 -2.75 -9.05
C GLN A 9 2.75 -1.52 -8.42
N GLU A 10 3.73 -0.95 -9.12
CA GLU A 10 4.33 0.29 -8.69
C GLU A 10 3.44 1.44 -9.13
N VAL A 11 3.07 2.29 -8.21
CA VAL A 11 2.22 3.43 -8.50
C VAL A 11 2.79 4.68 -7.85
N ASN A 12 2.37 5.82 -8.32
CA ASN A 12 2.73 7.07 -7.69
C ASN A 12 2.11 7.13 -6.31
N ARG A 13 2.89 7.59 -5.33
CA ARG A 13 2.41 7.70 -3.95
C ARG A 13 1.08 8.44 -3.86
N GLY A 14 0.92 9.46 -4.67
CA GLY A 14 -0.30 10.26 -4.66
C GLY A 14 -1.55 9.52 -5.11
N ALA A 15 -1.38 8.37 -5.76
CA ALA A 15 -2.51 7.57 -6.22
C ALA A 15 -3.01 6.58 -5.17
N VAL A 16 -2.30 6.44 -4.06
CA VAL A 16 -2.70 5.49 -3.03
C VAL A 16 -3.80 6.08 -2.18
N GLN A 17 -4.86 5.32 -1.99
CA GLN A 17 -6.01 5.75 -1.21
C GLN A 17 -6.03 5.04 0.13
N PRO A 18 -6.66 5.63 1.13
CA PRO A 18 -6.78 4.97 2.44
C PRO A 18 -7.43 3.61 2.31
N GLY A 19 -6.88 2.64 3.03
CA GLY A 19 -7.38 1.27 3.00
C GLY A 19 -6.65 0.37 2.03
N MET A 20 -5.89 0.92 1.10
CA MET A 20 -5.13 0.10 0.15
C MET A 20 -3.97 -0.59 0.86
N LEU A 21 -3.64 -1.79 0.40
CA LEU A 21 -2.52 -2.52 0.94
C LEU A 21 -1.25 -2.18 0.17
N VAL A 22 -0.20 -1.85 0.90
CA VAL A 22 1.05 -1.37 0.36
C VAL A 22 2.18 -2.24 0.86
N LYS A 23 3.11 -2.58 -0.03
CA LYS A 23 4.32 -3.28 0.36
C LYS A 23 5.39 -2.25 0.70
N HIS A 24 5.90 -2.34 1.91
CA HIS A 24 6.90 -1.39 2.40
C HIS A 24 7.85 -2.14 3.33
N LYS A 25 9.15 -2.08 3.02
CA LYS A 25 10.19 -2.77 3.81
C LYS A 25 9.87 -4.24 3.99
N ASP A 26 9.48 -4.89 2.90
CA ASP A 26 9.17 -6.31 2.87
C ASP A 26 8.02 -6.73 3.78
N ALA A 27 7.13 -5.81 4.08
CA ALA A 27 5.96 -6.09 4.89
C ALA A 27 4.73 -5.48 4.23
N THR A 28 3.58 -6.02 4.59
CA THR A 28 2.30 -5.52 4.11
C THR A 28 1.75 -4.51 5.11
N TRP A 29 1.45 -3.33 4.61
CA TRP A 29 0.92 -2.24 5.43
C TRP A 29 -0.39 -1.77 4.84
N THR A 30 -1.22 -1.17 5.66
CA THR A 30 -2.45 -0.55 5.19
C THR A 30 -2.24 0.96 5.15
N ALA A 31 -2.59 1.57 4.02
CA ALA A 31 -2.49 3.01 3.89
C ALA A 31 -3.56 3.67 4.73
N SER A 32 -3.19 4.70 5.48
CA SER A 32 -4.16 5.40 6.31
C SER A 32 -4.39 6.84 5.85
N ALA A 33 -3.35 7.54 5.42
CA ALA A 33 -3.51 8.90 4.96
C ALA A 33 -2.42 9.22 3.96
N ASN A 34 -2.72 10.13 3.05
CA ASN A 34 -1.78 10.57 2.04
C ASN A 34 -1.82 12.08 2.04
N ALA A 35 -0.87 12.69 2.70
CA ALA A 35 -0.91 14.13 2.88
C ALA A 35 0.50 14.71 2.98
N ARG A 36 0.67 15.89 2.44
CA ARG A 36 1.91 16.67 2.58
C ARG A 36 3.15 15.92 2.08
N GLY A 37 2.98 15.15 1.01
CA GLY A 37 4.10 14.41 0.44
C GLY A 37 4.48 13.17 1.22
N LYS A 38 3.66 12.74 2.15
CA LYS A 38 3.89 11.53 2.93
C LYS A 38 2.71 10.60 2.81
N LEU A 39 3.00 9.32 2.69
CA LEU A 39 1.99 8.29 2.74
C LEU A 39 2.12 7.60 4.09
N TYR A 40 1.10 7.73 4.91
CA TYR A 40 1.09 7.14 6.25
C TYR A 40 0.56 5.73 6.18
N LEU A 41 1.26 4.83 6.86
CA LEU A 41 0.97 3.40 6.83
C LEU A 41 0.82 2.89 8.24
N HIS A 42 0.00 1.85 8.41
CA HIS A 42 -0.11 1.19 9.70
C HIS A 42 -0.20 -0.31 9.51
N ARG A 43 0.19 -1.02 10.53
CA ARG A 43 0.16 -2.47 10.56
C ARG A 43 -0.02 -2.89 12.02
N GLY A 44 -1.22 -3.29 12.39
CA GLY A 44 -1.53 -3.57 13.78
C GLY A 44 -1.30 -2.31 14.62
N CYS A 45 -0.41 -2.40 15.59
CA CYS A 45 -0.07 -1.25 16.43
C CYS A 45 1.08 -0.43 15.88
N GLU A 46 1.68 -0.85 14.78
CA GLU A 46 2.82 -0.14 14.21
C GLU A 46 2.36 0.93 13.25
N ARG A 47 3.10 2.02 13.21
CA ARG A 47 2.83 3.11 12.29
C ARG A 47 4.12 3.61 11.69
N THR A 48 4.05 3.97 10.41
CA THR A 48 5.20 4.53 9.73
C THR A 48 4.71 5.41 8.58
N TYR A 49 5.62 5.92 7.80
CA TYR A 49 5.27 6.66 6.60
C TYR A 49 6.41 6.52 5.59
N THR A 50 6.12 6.86 4.35
CA THR A 50 7.13 6.93 3.31
C THR A 50 6.95 8.22 2.52
N LYS A 51 8.07 8.75 2.03
CA LYS A 51 8.06 9.91 1.16
C LYS A 51 8.40 9.55 -0.28
N GLU A 52 8.60 8.28 -0.57
CA GLU A 52 9.00 7.85 -1.90
C GLU A 52 7.93 8.17 -2.91
N LEU A 53 8.36 8.58 -4.10
CA LEU A 53 7.42 8.92 -5.16
C LEU A 53 6.67 7.71 -5.67
N LEU A 54 7.34 6.56 -5.69
CA LEU A 54 6.75 5.31 -6.18
C LEU A 54 6.66 4.32 -5.04
N VAL A 55 5.54 3.66 -4.93
CA VAL A 55 5.31 2.65 -3.93
C VAL A 55 4.66 1.44 -4.59
N GLU A 56 4.79 0.28 -3.97
CA GLU A 56 4.17 -0.93 -4.48
C GLU A 56 2.87 -1.18 -3.75
N VAL A 57 1.81 -1.42 -4.51
CA VAL A 57 0.52 -1.78 -3.94
C VAL A 57 0.17 -3.19 -4.39
N TYR A 58 -0.53 -3.93 -3.54
CA TYR A 58 -0.98 -5.26 -3.89
C TYR A 58 -2.23 -5.17 -4.74
N LEU A 59 -2.33 -6.07 -5.71
CA LEU A 59 -3.44 -6.06 -6.66
C LEU A 59 -4.44 -7.16 -6.32
N ASP A 60 -5.69 -6.93 -6.67
CA ASP A 60 -6.69 -7.98 -6.63
C ASP A 60 -6.69 -8.70 -7.97
N GLY A 61 -7.57 -9.67 -8.12
CA GLY A 61 -7.64 -10.47 -9.34
C GLY A 61 -8.11 -9.71 -10.56
N ARG A 62 -8.51 -8.47 -10.43
CA ARG A 62 -8.97 -7.64 -11.53
C ARG A 62 -7.97 -6.57 -11.90
N GLY A 63 -6.81 -6.58 -11.27
CA GLY A 63 -5.80 -5.57 -11.53
C GLY A 63 -6.01 -4.27 -10.79
N HIS A 64 -6.94 -4.24 -9.86
CA HIS A 64 -7.16 -3.05 -9.03
C HIS A 64 -6.35 -3.14 -7.76
N GLY A 65 -6.05 -2.00 -7.16
CA GLY A 65 -5.38 -1.98 -5.88
C GLY A 65 -6.19 -2.73 -4.84
N LEU A 66 -5.53 -3.60 -4.09
CA LEU A 66 -6.18 -4.38 -3.07
C LEU A 66 -6.43 -3.51 -1.86
N SER A 67 -7.63 -3.58 -1.30
CA SER A 67 -7.99 -2.83 -0.10
C SER A 67 -8.41 -3.74 1.00
N HIS A 68 -8.35 -3.22 2.17
CA HIS A 68 -8.71 -3.95 3.37
C HIS A 68 -10.18 -3.80 3.68
#